data_4ef7e025fe2139fd0521b49600f6e99c
#
_entry.id   4ef7e025fe2139fd0521b49600f6e99c
#
_cell.length_a   1.000
_cell.length_b   1.000
_cell.length_c   1.000
_cell.angle_alpha   90.00
_cell.angle_beta   90.00
_cell.angle_gamma   90.00
#
_symmetry.space_group_name_H-M   'P 1'
#
loop_
_entity.id
_entity.type
_entity.pdbx_description
1 polymer ?
#
loop_
_entity_poly.entity_id
_entity_poly.type
_entity_poly.pdbx_seq_one_letter_code
_entity_poly.pdbx_strand_id
1 'polypeptide(L)' 'HDTDVFLEVKEANFPAIKLYSDLGFEEIEKKDRYYSDGSNAVFMLKQNK' A
#
# COMPACT_ATOMS: atom_id res chain seq x y z
N HIS A 1 -4.62 -1.61 22.59
CA HIS A 1 -4.22 -2.63 21.64
C HIS A 1 -3.67 -2.03 20.37
N ASP A 2 -2.66 -2.65 19.88
CA ASP A 2 -2.09 -2.28 18.60
C ASP A 2 -2.77 -3.09 17.52
N THR A 3 -3.41 -2.39 16.61
CA THR A 3 -4.04 -3.03 15.47
C THR A 3 -3.44 -2.44 14.22
N ASP A 4 -2.65 -3.23 13.54
CA ASP A 4 -2.03 -2.77 12.31
C ASP A 4 -3.04 -2.85 11.18
N VAL A 5 -3.00 -1.87 10.29
CA VAL A 5 -3.84 -1.83 9.11
C VAL A 5 -2.95 -2.09 7.89
N PHE A 6 -3.35 -3.06 7.10
CA PHE A 6 -2.57 -3.52 5.97
C PHE A 6 -3.42 -3.38 4.71
N LEU A 7 -2.83 -2.84 3.64
CA LEU A 7 -3.56 -2.70 2.39
C LEU A 7 -2.64 -2.88 1.21
N GLU A 8 -3.24 -3.07 0.03
CA GLU A 8 -2.51 -3.11 -1.22
C GLU A 8 -3.13 -2.11 -2.19
N VAL A 9 -2.31 -1.57 -3.06
CA VAL A 9 -2.74 -0.57 -4.02
C VAL A 9 -1.88 -0.71 -5.27
N LYS A 10 -2.46 -0.39 -6.44
CA LYS A 10 -1.69 -0.43 -7.69
C LYS A 10 -0.60 0.63 -7.65
N GLU A 11 0.58 0.25 -8.11
CA GLU A 11 1.72 1.17 -8.11
C GLU A 11 1.43 2.44 -8.91
N ALA A 12 0.66 2.33 -9.97
CA ALA A 12 0.35 3.47 -10.81
C ALA A 12 -0.71 4.39 -10.22
N ASN A 13 -1.33 3.97 -9.11
CA ASN A 13 -2.37 4.76 -8.47
C ASN A 13 -1.74 5.75 -7.50
N PHE A 14 -1.07 6.77 -8.07
CA PHE A 14 -0.35 7.75 -7.25
C PHE A 14 -1.24 8.49 -6.27
N PRO A 15 -2.47 8.91 -6.64
CA PRO A 15 -3.31 9.60 -5.67
C PRO A 15 -3.61 8.75 -4.43
N ALA A 16 -3.84 7.46 -4.61
CA ALA A 16 -4.11 6.57 -3.49
C ALA A 16 -2.87 6.40 -2.62
N ILE A 17 -1.71 6.21 -3.25
CA ILE A 17 -0.45 6.05 -2.50
C ILE A 17 -0.18 7.30 -1.67
N LYS A 18 -0.38 8.48 -2.27
CA LYS A 18 -0.18 9.73 -1.54
C LYS A 18 -1.14 9.85 -0.38
N LEU A 19 -2.41 9.50 -0.61
CA LEU A 19 -3.41 9.57 0.44
C LEU A 19 -3.02 8.69 1.63
N TYR A 20 -2.65 7.45 1.36
CA TYR A 20 -2.30 6.54 2.44
C TYR A 20 -1.00 6.93 3.12
N SER A 21 -0.03 7.44 2.36
CA SER A 21 1.20 7.94 2.96
C SER A 21 0.92 9.09 3.91
N ASP A 22 0.01 10.00 3.52
CA ASP A 22 -0.36 11.12 4.36
C ASP A 22 -1.08 10.66 5.63
N LEU A 23 -1.74 9.51 5.56
CA LEU A 23 -2.43 8.93 6.72
C LEU A 23 -1.50 8.14 7.63
N GLY A 24 -0.24 8.01 7.28
CA GLY A 24 0.73 7.33 8.11
C GLY A 24 1.08 5.92 7.66
N PHE A 25 0.62 5.51 6.50
CA PHE A 25 0.99 4.21 5.94
C PHE A 25 2.40 4.28 5.37
N GLU A 26 3.11 3.16 5.47
CA GLU A 26 4.45 3.03 4.91
C GLU A 26 4.46 1.89 3.91
N GLU A 27 5.19 2.08 2.82
CA GLU A 27 5.36 1.03 1.84
C GLU A 27 6.31 -0.03 2.41
N ILE A 28 5.85 -1.28 2.45
CA ILE A 28 6.65 -2.36 3.01
C ILE A 28 7.07 -3.38 1.96
N GLU A 29 6.37 -3.44 0.84
CA GLU A 29 6.69 -4.42 -0.19
C GLU A 29 6.09 -3.98 -1.51
N LYS A 30 6.72 -4.40 -2.61
CA LYS A 30 6.21 -4.19 -3.94
C LYS A 30 6.32 -5.49 -4.70
N LYS A 31 5.25 -5.86 -5.41
CA LYS A 31 5.23 -7.08 -6.21
C LYS A 31 4.94 -6.74 -7.66
N ASP A 32 5.81 -7.20 -8.54
CA ASP A 32 5.64 -6.96 -9.98
C ASP A 32 4.58 -7.89 -10.53
N ARG A 33 3.78 -7.36 -11.45
CA ARG A 33 2.75 -8.12 -12.16
C ARG A 33 1.82 -8.85 -11.21
N TYR A 34 1.44 -8.17 -10.16
CA TYR A 34 0.59 -8.77 -9.14
C TYR A 34 -0.86 -8.94 -9.60
N TYR A 35 -1.35 -7.97 -10.36
CA TYR A 35 -2.72 -7.98 -10.85
C TYR A 35 -2.79 -8.67 -12.23
N SER A 36 -3.97 -9.15 -12.58
CA SER A 36 -4.15 -9.89 -13.81
C SER A 36 -3.88 -9.06 -15.06
N ASP A 37 -3.95 -7.74 -14.97
CA ASP A 37 -3.64 -6.85 -16.09
C ASP A 37 -2.16 -6.54 -16.21
N GLY A 38 -1.33 -7.16 -15.37
CA GLY A 38 0.11 -6.93 -15.38
C GLY A 38 0.58 -5.78 -14.50
N SER A 39 -0.33 -5.14 -13.78
CA SER A 39 0.03 -4.02 -12.91
C SER A 39 0.78 -4.51 -11.68
N ASN A 40 1.69 -3.66 -11.21
CA ASN A 40 2.42 -3.92 -9.97
C ASN A 40 1.59 -3.50 -8.78
N ALA A 41 1.81 -4.18 -7.65
CA ALA A 41 1.15 -3.86 -6.39
C ALA A 41 2.15 -3.29 -5.40
N VAL A 42 1.70 -2.30 -4.63
CA VAL A 42 2.44 -1.76 -3.50
C VAL A 42 1.67 -2.13 -2.24
N PHE A 43 2.36 -2.74 -1.29
CA PHE A 43 1.77 -3.14 -0.02
C PHE A 43 2.16 -2.13 1.03
N MET A 44 1.18 -1.64 1.77
CA MET A 44 1.40 -0.59 2.74
C MET A 44 0.86 -1.01 4.10
N LEU A 45 1.52 -0.55 5.14
CA LEU A 45 1.18 -0.90 6.51
C LEU A 45 1.16 0.36 7.37
N LYS A 46 0.15 0.47 8.18
CA LYS A 46 0.09 1.49 9.20
C LYS A 46 0.06 0.81 10.56
N GLN A 47 1.07 1.07 11.36
CA GLN A 47 1.13 0.53 12.70
C GLN A 47 0.35 1.45 13.63
N ASN A 48 -0.56 0.86 14.35
CA ASN A 48 -1.42 1.59 15.28
C ASN A 48 -0.94 1.31 16.70
N LYS A 49 -0.33 2.33 17.29
CA LYS A 49 0.22 2.19 18.65
C LYS A 49 -0.66 2.83 19.67
#